data_c8b25e94eb14c558cccf3e22d46cde6d
#
_entry.id   c8b25e94eb14c558cccf3e22d46cde6d
#
_cell.length_a   1.000
_cell.length_b   1.000
_cell.length_c   1.000
_cell.angle_alpha   90.00
_cell.angle_beta   90.00
_cell.angle_gamma   90.00
#
_symmetry.space_group_name_H-M   'P 1'
#
loop_
_entity.id
_entity.type
_entity.pdbx_description
1 polymer ?
#
loop_
_entity_poly.entity_id
_entity_poly.type
_entity_poly.pdbx_seq_one_letter_code
_entity_poly.pdbx_strand_id
1 'polypeptide(L)'
;YMIMILVVVMVLFLLTRFPTCKVAQTSHHKRPSAMDTLRYLARNPRFRRGIVAQFLYVGMQVAVWSFTIRLALELGDINERDASNFMVYSFACFFIGKFIANILMTRFNPEKVLILYSVIGALFLAYVALAPSFSAVYVAVLVSVLFGPCWATIYAGTLDTVDNEHTEMAGAVI
;
A
#
# COMPACT_ATOMS: atom_id res chain seq x y z
N TYR A 1 -4.41 -10.99 23.74
CA TYR A 1 -5.31 -11.20 22.60
C TYR A 1 -4.55 -11.19 21.27
N MET A 2 -3.64 -10.23 21.01
CA MET A 2 -2.88 -10.16 19.74
C MET A 2 -2.05 -11.42 19.47
N ILE A 3 -1.37 -11.95 20.48
CA ILE A 3 -0.56 -13.18 20.34
C ILE A 3 -1.46 -14.38 19.97
N MET A 4 -2.64 -14.48 20.57
CA MET A 4 -3.60 -15.55 20.25
C MET A 4 -4.06 -15.48 18.78
N ILE A 5 -4.36 -14.27 18.26
CA ILE A 5 -4.74 -14.07 16.86
C ILE A 5 -3.58 -14.45 15.93
N LEU A 6 -2.36 -14.06 16.25
CA LEU A 6 -1.16 -14.43 15.48
C LEU A 6 -0.95 -15.94 15.43
N VAL A 7 -1.11 -16.62 16.58
CA VAL A 7 -0.99 -18.09 16.65
C VAL A 7 -2.07 -18.77 15.82
N VAL A 8 -3.32 -18.30 15.90
CA VAL A 8 -4.43 -18.84 15.09
C VAL A 8 -4.18 -18.66 13.60
N VAL A 9 -3.73 -17.46 13.17
CA VAL A 9 -3.38 -17.19 11.78
C VAL A 9 -2.23 -18.07 11.33
N MET A 10 -1.19 -18.24 12.15
CA MET A 10 -0.05 -19.12 11.85
C MET A 10 -0.50 -20.58 11.70
N VAL A 11 -1.35 -21.08 12.61
CA VAL A 11 -1.88 -22.45 12.52
C VAL A 11 -2.75 -22.62 11.29
N LEU A 12 -3.62 -21.66 10.97
CA LEU A 12 -4.42 -21.69 9.74
C LEU A 12 -3.52 -21.72 8.49
N PHE A 13 -2.43 -20.96 8.49
CA PHE A 13 -1.47 -20.93 7.40
C PHE A 13 -0.75 -22.26 7.22
N LEU A 14 -0.40 -22.93 8.32
CA LEU A 14 0.23 -24.25 8.30
C LEU A 14 -0.75 -25.37 7.88
N LEU A 15 -2.03 -25.22 8.20
CA LEU A 15 -3.07 -26.19 7.84
C LEU A 15 -3.57 -26.02 6.40
N THR A 16 -3.48 -24.82 5.81
CA THR A 16 -3.82 -24.59 4.41
C THR A 16 -2.73 -25.18 3.51
N ARG A 17 -3.04 -26.27 2.84
CA ARG A 17 -2.21 -26.80 1.75
C ARG A 17 -2.30 -25.81 0.58
N PHE A 18 -1.28 -25.00 0.41
CA PHE A 18 -1.18 -24.20 -0.81
C PHE A 18 -1.05 -25.14 -2.01
N PRO A 19 -1.88 -24.96 -3.06
CA PRO A 19 -1.64 -25.66 -4.30
C PRO A 19 -0.26 -25.24 -4.78
N THR A 20 0.67 -26.21 -4.83
CA THR A 20 1.95 -26.01 -5.49
C THR A 20 1.64 -25.78 -6.97
N CYS A 21 1.54 -24.51 -7.37
CA CYS A 21 1.62 -24.17 -8.78
C CYS A 21 2.97 -24.73 -9.26
N LYS A 22 2.92 -25.87 -9.96
CA LYS A 22 4.02 -26.28 -10.82
C LYS A 22 4.08 -25.21 -11.89
N VAL A 23 4.83 -24.15 -11.62
CA VAL A 23 5.34 -23.28 -12.68
C VAL A 23 5.97 -24.23 -13.64
N ALA A 24 5.40 -24.35 -14.84
CA ALA A 24 5.96 -25.19 -15.88
C ALA A 24 7.42 -24.81 -15.99
N GLN A 25 8.30 -25.72 -15.59
CA GLN A 25 9.74 -25.59 -15.77
C GLN A 25 10.00 -25.74 -17.27
N THR A 26 9.61 -24.71 -18.03
CA THR A 26 10.06 -24.54 -19.39
C THR A 26 11.47 -24.02 -19.32
N SER A 27 12.37 -24.95 -19.63
CA SER A 27 13.77 -24.76 -19.93
C SER A 27 14.74 -24.56 -18.74
N HIS A 28 15.79 -25.33 -18.77
CA HIS A 28 17.06 -25.25 -18.06
C HIS A 28 17.78 -23.89 -18.26
N HIS A 29 17.16 -22.77 -17.86
CA HIS A 29 17.90 -21.53 -17.73
C HIS A 29 18.51 -21.48 -16.33
N LYS A 30 19.82 -21.49 -16.29
CA LYS A 30 20.64 -21.25 -15.11
C LYS A 30 20.05 -20.05 -14.38
N ARG A 31 19.52 -20.25 -13.17
CA ARG A 31 19.00 -19.12 -12.37
C ARG A 31 20.07 -18.04 -12.32
N PRO A 32 19.77 -16.80 -12.73
CA PRO A 32 20.76 -15.74 -12.71
C PRO A 32 21.23 -15.52 -11.27
N SER A 33 22.52 -15.20 -11.12
CA SER A 33 23.08 -14.91 -9.79
C SER A 33 22.33 -13.77 -9.15
N ALA A 34 22.12 -13.83 -7.81
CA ALA A 34 21.45 -12.77 -7.07
C ALA A 34 22.08 -11.38 -7.33
N MET A 35 23.40 -11.32 -7.46
CA MET A 35 24.13 -10.10 -7.74
C MET A 35 23.86 -9.56 -9.15
N ASP A 36 23.77 -10.45 -10.15
CA ASP A 36 23.47 -10.06 -11.53
C ASP A 36 22.03 -9.53 -11.66
N THR A 37 21.09 -10.18 -10.95
CA THR A 37 19.70 -9.72 -10.87
C THR A 37 19.60 -8.34 -10.21
N LEU A 38 20.28 -8.14 -9.08
CA LEU A 38 20.31 -6.82 -8.44
C LEU A 38 20.89 -5.74 -9.35
N ARG A 39 21.97 -6.06 -10.07
CA ARG A 39 22.56 -5.12 -11.04
C ARG A 39 21.62 -4.81 -12.20
N TYR A 40 20.91 -5.82 -12.72
CA TYR A 40 19.88 -5.64 -13.74
C TYR A 40 18.75 -4.73 -13.26
N LEU A 41 18.19 -4.99 -12.07
CA LEU A 41 17.12 -4.21 -11.44
C LEU A 41 17.56 -2.74 -11.21
N ALA A 42 18.80 -2.55 -10.71
CA ALA A 42 19.35 -1.21 -10.48
C ALA A 42 19.55 -0.41 -11.79
N ARG A 43 19.74 -1.08 -12.91
CA ARG A 43 19.87 -0.45 -14.24
C ARG A 43 18.54 -0.15 -14.90
N ASN A 44 17.47 -0.83 -14.53
CA ASN A 44 16.15 -0.61 -15.12
C ASN A 44 15.52 0.70 -14.56
N PRO A 45 15.40 1.76 -15.37
CA PRO A 45 14.89 3.04 -14.88
C PRO A 45 13.40 3.00 -14.52
N ARG A 46 12.62 2.09 -15.13
CA ARG A 46 11.19 1.92 -14.82
C ARG A 46 11.02 1.28 -13.46
N PHE A 47 11.77 0.24 -13.18
CA PHE A 47 11.79 -0.44 -11.89
C PHE A 47 12.22 0.51 -10.75
N ARG A 48 13.28 1.30 -10.95
CA ARG A 48 13.71 2.31 -9.96
C ARG A 48 12.64 3.34 -9.65
N ARG A 49 11.93 3.84 -10.67
CA ARG A 49 10.82 4.78 -10.47
C ARG A 49 9.69 4.13 -9.66
N GLY A 50 9.38 2.86 -9.91
CA GLY A 50 8.40 2.09 -9.15
C GLY A 50 8.79 1.97 -7.67
N ILE A 51 10.04 1.62 -7.35
CA ILE A 51 10.53 1.57 -5.96
C ILE A 51 10.42 2.93 -5.27
N VAL A 52 10.85 4.01 -5.93
CA VAL A 52 10.75 5.36 -5.37
C VAL A 52 9.29 5.72 -5.12
N ALA A 53 8.40 5.43 -6.06
CA ALA A 53 6.97 5.67 -5.91
C ALA A 53 6.40 4.88 -4.72
N GLN A 54 6.79 3.61 -4.57
CA GLN A 54 6.35 2.76 -3.45
C GLN A 54 6.85 3.30 -2.11
N PHE A 55 8.12 3.70 -2.04
CA PHE A 55 8.70 4.27 -0.83
C PHE A 55 8.01 5.58 -0.42
N LEU A 56 7.81 6.49 -1.37
CA LEU A 56 7.12 7.77 -1.12
C LEU A 56 5.65 7.53 -0.69
N TYR A 57 4.99 6.58 -1.33
CA TYR A 57 3.62 6.22 -0.99
C TYR A 57 3.50 5.70 0.44
N VAL A 58 4.34 4.72 0.83
CA VAL A 58 4.31 4.16 2.19
C VAL A 58 4.70 5.23 3.22
N GLY A 59 5.71 6.05 2.93
CA GLY A 59 6.11 7.16 3.80
C GLY A 59 4.97 8.16 4.03
N MET A 60 4.27 8.54 2.96
CA MET A 60 3.10 9.43 3.04
C MET A 60 1.96 8.79 3.86
N GLN A 61 1.66 7.52 3.63
CA GLN A 61 0.60 6.80 4.35
C GLN A 61 0.87 6.75 5.86
N VAL A 62 2.09 6.38 6.24
CA VAL A 62 2.51 6.34 7.65
C VAL A 62 2.47 7.74 8.27
N ALA A 63 2.93 8.76 7.55
CA ALA A 63 2.89 10.14 8.01
C ALA A 63 1.44 10.59 8.27
N VAL A 64 0.53 10.40 7.32
CA VAL A 64 -0.89 10.78 7.49
C VAL A 64 -1.49 10.10 8.72
N TRP A 65 -1.31 8.81 8.88
CA TRP A 65 -1.84 8.09 10.04
C TRP A 65 -1.24 8.54 11.36
N SER A 66 0.07 8.79 11.41
CA SER A 66 0.77 9.25 12.61
C SER A 66 0.35 10.67 13.01
N PHE A 67 0.17 11.54 12.02
CA PHE A 67 -0.21 12.93 12.28
C PHE A 67 -1.71 13.14 12.50
N THR A 68 -2.57 12.24 12.06
CA THR A 68 -4.02 12.34 12.29
C THR A 68 -4.37 12.44 13.78
N ILE A 69 -3.72 11.63 14.63
CA ILE A 69 -3.94 11.67 16.08
C ILE A 69 -3.48 13.02 16.65
N ARG A 70 -2.29 13.50 16.25
CA ARG A 70 -1.76 14.78 16.71
C ARG A 70 -2.62 15.95 16.28
N LEU A 71 -3.09 15.92 15.03
CA LEU A 71 -4.00 16.92 14.48
C LEU A 71 -5.33 16.96 15.26
N ALA A 72 -5.85 15.80 15.64
CA ALA A 72 -7.07 15.70 16.44
C ALA A 72 -6.88 16.26 17.84
N LEU A 73 -5.72 16.07 18.47
CA LEU A 73 -5.39 16.62 19.79
C LEU A 73 -5.18 18.15 19.75
N GLU A 74 -4.55 18.66 18.70
CA GLU A 74 -4.26 20.10 18.59
C GLU A 74 -5.48 20.93 18.21
N LEU A 75 -6.36 20.41 17.36
CA LEU A 75 -7.51 21.13 16.84
C LEU A 75 -8.83 20.84 17.57
N GLY A 76 -8.88 19.73 18.32
CA GLY A 76 -10.04 19.34 19.12
C GLY A 76 -9.63 19.33 20.59
N ASP A 77 -10.39 19.94 21.44
CA ASP A 77 -10.22 19.87 22.91
C ASP A 77 -10.64 18.47 23.42
N ILE A 78 -9.99 17.42 22.92
CA ILE A 78 -10.34 16.00 23.13
C ILE A 78 -9.19 15.25 23.83
N ASN A 79 -9.55 14.19 24.54
CA ASN A 79 -8.58 13.33 25.23
C ASN A 79 -7.86 12.41 24.23
N GLU A 80 -6.67 11.93 24.62
CA GLU A 80 -5.86 10.99 23.81
C GLU A 80 -6.64 9.73 23.42
N ARG A 81 -7.52 9.26 24.28
CA ARG A 81 -8.37 8.09 24.00
C ARG A 81 -9.34 8.35 22.85
N ASP A 82 -9.96 9.53 22.81
CA ASP A 82 -10.90 9.91 21.75
C ASP A 82 -10.14 10.20 20.45
N ALA A 83 -8.96 10.82 20.53
CA ALA A 83 -8.08 11.03 19.40
C ALA A 83 -7.63 9.71 18.75
N SER A 84 -7.37 8.68 19.55
CA SER A 84 -6.99 7.35 19.02
C SER A 84 -8.13 6.66 18.26
N ASN A 85 -9.40 6.99 18.53
CA ASN A 85 -10.52 6.45 17.76
C ASN A 85 -10.49 6.89 16.29
N PHE A 86 -9.93 8.06 15.97
CA PHE A 86 -9.76 8.50 14.58
C PHE A 86 -8.82 7.57 13.79
N MET A 87 -7.85 6.94 14.47
CA MET A 87 -7.01 5.91 13.84
C MET A 87 -7.83 4.67 13.46
N VAL A 88 -8.74 4.24 14.35
CA VAL A 88 -9.64 3.12 14.07
C VAL A 88 -10.55 3.44 12.88
N TYR A 89 -11.10 4.66 12.83
CA TYR A 89 -11.89 5.11 11.69
C TYR A 89 -11.07 5.17 10.39
N SER A 90 -9.81 5.60 10.47
CA SER A 90 -8.88 5.62 9.32
C SER A 90 -8.64 4.21 8.77
N PHE A 91 -8.44 3.21 9.63
CA PHE A 91 -8.30 1.82 9.21
C PHE A 91 -9.60 1.24 8.62
N ALA A 92 -10.76 1.57 9.20
CA ALA A 92 -12.05 1.17 8.63
C ALA A 92 -12.24 1.79 7.23
N CYS A 93 -11.95 3.08 7.07
CA CYS A 93 -11.99 3.78 5.79
C CYS A 93 -11.01 3.16 4.76
N PHE A 94 -9.80 2.84 5.18
CA PHE A 94 -8.81 2.17 4.35
C PHE A 94 -9.31 0.80 3.87
N PHE A 95 -9.92 0.03 4.75
CA PHE A 95 -10.50 -1.28 4.42
C PHE A 95 -11.63 -1.15 3.39
N ILE A 96 -12.58 -0.24 3.63
CA ILE A 96 -13.65 0.08 2.68
C ILE A 96 -13.07 0.52 1.33
N GLY A 97 -12.05 1.37 1.35
CA GLY A 97 -11.35 1.85 0.15
C GLY A 97 -10.77 0.72 -0.69
N LYS A 98 -10.24 -0.34 -0.07
CA LYS A 98 -9.76 -1.53 -0.78
C LYS A 98 -10.87 -2.24 -1.55
N PHE A 99 -12.06 -2.40 -0.96
CA PHE A 99 -13.18 -3.04 -1.64
C PHE A 99 -13.67 -2.20 -2.82
N ILE A 100 -13.86 -0.89 -2.61
CA ILE A 100 -14.29 0.03 -3.67
C ILE A 100 -13.30 0.00 -4.82
N ALA A 101 -12.02 0.10 -4.53
CA ALA A 101 -10.98 0.09 -5.53
C ALA A 101 -10.90 -1.23 -6.29
N ASN A 102 -11.04 -2.37 -5.59
CA ASN A 102 -11.07 -3.66 -6.25
C ASN A 102 -12.21 -3.76 -7.27
N ILE A 103 -13.41 -3.30 -6.91
CA ILE A 103 -14.55 -3.24 -7.82
C ILE A 103 -14.28 -2.28 -8.99
N LEU A 104 -13.67 -1.11 -8.73
CA LEU A 104 -13.33 -0.17 -9.80
C LEU A 104 -12.32 -0.76 -10.79
N MET A 105 -11.29 -1.44 -10.29
CA MET A 105 -10.23 -2.02 -11.12
C MET A 105 -10.71 -3.20 -11.97
N THR A 106 -11.83 -3.85 -11.63
CA THR A 106 -12.45 -4.86 -12.51
C THR A 106 -13.11 -4.24 -13.73
N ARG A 107 -13.48 -2.96 -13.67
CA ARG A 107 -14.20 -2.25 -14.74
C ARG A 107 -13.35 -1.22 -15.48
N PHE A 108 -12.36 -0.66 -14.83
CA PHE A 108 -11.51 0.40 -15.35
C PHE A 108 -10.04 -0.02 -15.34
N ASN A 109 -9.24 0.61 -16.20
CA ASN A 109 -7.80 0.39 -16.23
C ASN A 109 -7.17 0.79 -14.88
N PRO A 110 -6.41 -0.10 -14.21
CA PRO A 110 -5.81 0.16 -12.90
C PRO A 110 -4.96 1.43 -12.84
N GLU A 111 -4.24 1.76 -13.91
CA GLU A 111 -3.42 2.99 -13.97
C GLU A 111 -4.28 4.26 -13.86
N LYS A 112 -5.43 4.29 -14.55
CA LYS A 112 -6.34 5.44 -14.50
C LYS A 112 -6.96 5.60 -13.11
N VAL A 113 -7.32 4.47 -12.48
CA VAL A 113 -7.84 4.47 -11.10
C VAL A 113 -6.78 4.99 -10.15
N LEU A 114 -5.52 4.55 -10.28
CA LEU A 114 -4.41 5.01 -9.45
C LEU A 114 -4.18 6.52 -9.59
N ILE A 115 -4.18 7.05 -10.82
CA ILE A 115 -4.02 8.48 -11.08
C ILE A 115 -5.16 9.27 -10.42
N LEU A 116 -6.41 8.83 -10.61
CA LEU A 116 -7.58 9.49 -10.03
C LEU A 116 -7.48 9.54 -8.49
N TYR A 117 -7.18 8.40 -7.85
CA TYR A 117 -7.02 8.32 -6.40
C TYR A 117 -5.88 9.20 -5.89
N SER A 118 -4.76 9.24 -6.62
CA SER A 118 -3.61 10.08 -6.26
C SER A 118 -3.93 11.57 -6.34
N VAL A 119 -4.66 12.00 -7.38
CA VAL A 119 -5.05 13.41 -7.56
C VAL A 119 -6.04 13.83 -6.47
N ILE A 120 -7.08 13.03 -6.23
CA ILE A 120 -8.07 13.33 -5.18
C ILE A 120 -7.38 13.33 -3.80
N GLY A 121 -6.49 12.35 -3.54
CA GLY A 121 -5.72 12.28 -2.29
C GLY A 121 -4.85 13.51 -2.08
N ALA A 122 -4.16 13.98 -3.12
CA ALA A 122 -3.35 15.19 -3.06
C ALA A 122 -4.20 16.44 -2.75
N LEU A 123 -5.38 16.57 -3.36
CA LEU A 123 -6.30 17.68 -3.08
C LEU A 123 -6.81 17.67 -1.64
N PHE A 124 -7.15 16.49 -1.11
CA PHE A 124 -7.59 16.36 0.28
C PHE A 124 -6.47 16.66 1.27
N LEU A 125 -5.25 16.20 1.00
CA LEU A 125 -4.09 16.51 1.83
C LEU A 125 -3.72 18.00 1.76
N ALA A 126 -3.84 18.63 0.60
CA ALA A 126 -3.68 20.08 0.47
C ALA A 126 -4.72 20.85 1.30
N TYR A 127 -5.97 20.39 1.30
CA TYR A 127 -6.98 20.97 2.16
C TYR A 127 -6.61 20.83 3.65
N VAL A 128 -6.20 19.64 4.10
CA VAL A 128 -5.77 19.40 5.49
C VAL A 128 -4.63 20.32 5.90
N ALA A 129 -3.69 20.60 4.98
CA ALA A 129 -2.54 21.46 5.25
C ALA A 129 -2.91 22.95 5.31
N LEU A 130 -3.94 23.38 4.57
CA LEU A 130 -4.30 24.80 4.45
C LEU A 130 -5.43 25.23 5.38
N ALA A 131 -6.26 24.31 5.85
CA ALA A 131 -7.43 24.60 6.68
C ALA A 131 -7.20 24.14 8.13
N PRO A 132 -6.73 25.01 9.03
CA PRO A 132 -6.51 24.67 10.44
C PRO A 132 -7.83 24.62 11.20
N SER A 133 -8.69 23.67 10.89
CA SER A 133 -9.99 23.48 11.54
C SER A 133 -10.22 22.00 11.85
N PHE A 134 -11.06 21.70 12.84
CA PHE A 134 -11.37 20.32 13.22
C PHE A 134 -11.91 19.46 12.06
N SER A 135 -12.49 20.09 11.02
CA SER A 135 -12.89 19.42 9.78
C SER A 135 -11.71 18.76 9.05
N ALA A 136 -10.49 19.29 9.21
CA ALA A 136 -9.29 18.69 8.61
C ALA A 136 -9.03 17.27 9.15
N VAL A 137 -9.38 16.99 10.41
CA VAL A 137 -9.24 15.65 10.99
C VAL A 137 -10.13 14.63 10.26
N TYR A 138 -11.38 14.99 10.00
CA TYR A 138 -12.28 14.12 9.24
C TYR A 138 -11.83 13.90 7.80
N VAL A 139 -11.30 14.95 7.16
CA VAL A 139 -10.74 14.82 5.80
C VAL A 139 -9.50 13.94 5.81
N ALA A 140 -8.63 14.05 6.82
CA ALA A 140 -7.46 13.15 6.98
C ALA A 140 -7.89 11.68 7.14
N VAL A 141 -8.96 11.41 7.88
CA VAL A 141 -9.56 10.07 7.98
C VAL A 141 -10.07 9.59 6.62
N LEU A 142 -10.79 10.45 5.88
CA LEU A 142 -11.32 10.11 4.55
C LEU A 142 -10.23 9.84 3.51
N VAL A 143 -9.08 10.49 3.60
CA VAL A 143 -7.91 10.21 2.74
C VAL A 143 -7.52 8.74 2.82
N SER A 144 -7.72 8.08 3.95
CA SER A 144 -7.40 6.66 4.13
C SER A 144 -8.16 5.74 3.17
N VAL A 145 -9.36 6.13 2.69
CA VAL A 145 -10.09 5.41 1.63
C VAL A 145 -9.27 5.33 0.35
N LEU A 146 -8.55 6.40 0.03
CA LEU A 146 -7.78 6.52 -1.21
C LEU A 146 -6.45 5.74 -1.17
N PHE A 147 -5.97 5.38 0.01
CA PHE A 147 -4.76 4.58 0.16
C PHE A 147 -4.97 3.09 -0.17
N GLY A 148 -6.21 2.59 -0.14
CA GLY A 148 -6.51 1.17 -0.29
C GLY A 148 -5.86 0.48 -1.49
N PRO A 149 -6.04 0.98 -2.72
CA PRO A 149 -5.54 0.31 -3.93
C PRO A 149 -4.08 0.60 -4.25
N CYS A 150 -3.54 1.74 -3.79
CA CYS A 150 -2.29 2.28 -4.29
C CYS A 150 -1.11 1.34 -4.10
N TRP A 151 -0.98 0.70 -2.93
CA TRP A 151 0.13 -0.19 -2.64
C TRP A 151 0.21 -1.36 -3.63
N ALA A 152 -0.89 -2.09 -3.78
CA ALA A 152 -0.94 -3.28 -4.64
C ALA A 152 -0.75 -2.93 -6.12
N THR A 153 -1.31 -1.80 -6.55
CA THR A 153 -1.22 -1.36 -7.96
C THR A 153 0.19 -0.90 -8.32
N ILE A 154 0.84 -0.13 -7.44
CA ILE A 154 2.23 0.31 -7.65
C ILE A 154 3.16 -0.91 -7.65
N TYR A 155 2.95 -1.84 -6.72
CA TYR A 155 3.72 -3.08 -6.62
C TYR A 155 3.59 -3.92 -7.90
N ALA A 156 2.37 -4.22 -8.34
CA ALA A 156 2.11 -4.99 -9.55
C ALA A 156 2.69 -4.30 -10.79
N GLY A 157 2.42 -2.99 -10.97
CA GLY A 157 2.96 -2.22 -12.09
C GLY A 157 4.49 -2.13 -12.09
N THR A 158 5.13 -2.18 -10.93
CA THR A 158 6.60 -2.23 -10.84
C THR A 158 7.13 -3.60 -11.23
N LEU A 159 6.47 -4.68 -10.82
CA LEU A 159 6.85 -6.06 -11.21
C LEU A 159 6.69 -6.28 -12.72
N ASP A 160 5.65 -5.74 -13.34
CA ASP A 160 5.40 -5.86 -14.79
C ASP A 160 6.52 -5.22 -15.65
N THR A 161 7.40 -4.42 -15.04
CA THR A 161 8.56 -3.83 -15.73
C THR A 161 9.78 -4.74 -15.76
N VAL A 162 9.71 -5.91 -15.16
CA VAL A 162 10.82 -6.85 -14.96
C VAL A 162 10.55 -8.15 -15.70
N ASP A 163 11.60 -8.71 -16.35
CA ASP A 163 11.51 -9.99 -17.02
C ASP A 163 11.22 -11.14 -16.03
N ASN A 164 10.48 -12.14 -16.48
CA ASN A 164 10.02 -13.27 -15.66
C ASN A 164 11.14 -13.99 -14.87
N GLU A 165 12.35 -14.01 -15.41
CA GLU A 165 13.51 -14.65 -14.78
C GLU A 165 13.99 -13.92 -13.50
N HIS A 166 13.67 -12.63 -13.38
CA HIS A 166 14.09 -11.76 -12.27
C HIS A 166 12.95 -11.39 -11.33
N THR A 167 11.71 -11.81 -11.63
CA THR A 167 10.49 -11.39 -10.90
C THR A 167 10.50 -11.80 -9.43
N GLU A 168 11.00 -13.01 -9.11
CA GLU A 168 11.07 -13.50 -7.72
C GLU A 168 11.91 -12.55 -6.84
N MET A 169 13.07 -12.16 -7.33
CA MET A 169 13.95 -11.26 -6.59
C MET A 169 13.47 -9.82 -6.62
N ALA A 170 12.89 -9.38 -7.73
CA ALA A 170 12.29 -8.06 -7.84
C ALA A 170 11.18 -7.88 -6.79
N GLY A 171 10.32 -8.88 -6.61
CA GLY A 171 9.27 -8.87 -5.59
C GLY A 171 9.78 -8.82 -4.15
N ALA A 172 10.99 -9.34 -3.89
CA ALA A 172 11.61 -9.26 -2.57
C ALA A 172 12.29 -7.90 -2.28
N VAL A 173 12.63 -7.14 -3.34
CA VAL A 173 13.31 -5.83 -3.23
C VAL A 173 12.32 -4.67 -3.13
N ILE A 174 11.10 -4.80 -3.66
CA ILE A 174 10.04 -3.79 -3.58
C ILE A 174 9.43 -3.77 -2.18
#